data_8fa4443a45325a5dfa50573e0814316d
#
_entry.id   8fa4443a45325a5dfa50573e0814316d
#
_cell.length_a   1.000
_cell.length_b   1.000
_cell.length_c   1.000
_cell.angle_alpha   90.00
_cell.angle_beta   90.00
_cell.angle_gamma   90.00
#
_symmetry.space_group_name_H-M   'P 1'
#
loop_
_entity.id
_entity.type
_entity.pdbx_description
1 polymer ?
#
loop_
_entity_poly.entity_id
_entity_poly.type
_entity_poly.pdbx_seq_one_letter_code
_entity_poly.pdbx_strand_id
1 'polypeptide(L)'
;MKDLSRKAIALTLAGAMAVLAGGQTMTVLADSQEKTVIEYWHCNAETQGGLTVDELVENFNATNDHIEVVAKYNPDMYKGLMQNLQAEAATGNYPALVQIGWAFLDYFSNNFAYVTPQDAIDVYDTKDASFLQDKFLPNILELAVNSEGEQVGIPYSLSTPVLYINRDILREAGLSEEGPTTWEEVSEFAGVIKEKTGKYGFYMQEPADFWAQQGLVESNGAHMLSTAEDGTVQAAFASEEGIEAMQLVADMIADGSALHVSWEEGFQSFVDGNCAMMYTTIARRAATQESAQFDVATVKSPTWGDKERVIPAGGCFLAITAQEEEQIAAAWEFEKYLYSVESMAAWTIGTGYVPPRNDVAEAENGLKDFLAENEMMNAAIEQMDGVVSWASFPGDAGLQAEQMLLDMRDQIFGGQVTAEEGMKSTQNAINELLAAQ
;
A
#
# COMPACT_ATOMS: atom_id res chain seq x y z
N MET A 1 14.21 59.67 9.25
CA MET A 1 15.51 60.27 9.55
C MET A 1 16.59 59.27 9.15
N LYS A 2 17.37 59.71 8.16
CA LYS A 2 18.75 59.34 7.77
C LYS A 2 18.96 57.85 7.41
N ASP A 3 19.14 57.40 6.21
CA ASP A 3 19.93 57.87 5.04
C ASP A 3 21.40 57.40 5.09
N LEU A 4 21.85 56.89 3.93
CA LEU A 4 23.22 56.76 3.45
C LEU A 4 23.94 55.46 3.80
N SER A 5 24.71 54.76 2.92
CA SER A 5 25.14 55.11 1.55
C SER A 5 25.80 53.91 0.89
N ARG A 6 25.72 53.91 -0.42
CA ARG A 6 26.47 53.12 -1.42
C ARG A 6 27.98 53.17 -1.23
N LYS A 7 28.69 52.11 -1.59
CA LYS A 7 29.99 52.24 -2.36
C LYS A 7 30.19 51.04 -3.25
N ALA A 8 30.15 51.32 -4.54
CA ALA A 8 30.74 50.52 -5.61
C ALA A 8 32.26 50.87 -5.67
N ILE A 9 33.08 49.89 -5.99
CA ILE A 9 34.42 50.11 -6.52
C ILE A 9 34.63 49.17 -7.71
N ALA A 10 34.88 49.82 -8.85
CA ALA A 10 35.23 49.20 -10.11
C ALA A 10 36.74 49.38 -10.38
N LEU A 11 37.23 48.52 -11.27
CA LEU A 11 38.42 48.57 -12.12
C LEU A 11 39.83 48.46 -11.49
N THR A 12 40.65 47.55 -11.99
CA THR A 12 41.63 47.87 -13.03
C THR A 12 42.21 46.62 -13.72
N LEU A 13 42.25 46.63 -15.06
CA LEU A 13 43.01 45.77 -15.95
C LEU A 13 44.54 46.10 -15.79
N ALA A 14 45.36 45.07 -15.84
CA ALA A 14 46.72 45.19 -16.40
C ALA A 14 47.16 43.82 -16.95
N GLY A 15 47.39 43.78 -18.23
CA GLY A 15 47.84 42.60 -18.98
C GLY A 15 49.35 42.36 -18.84
N ALA A 16 49.70 41.12 -19.01
CA ALA A 16 51.06 40.73 -19.49
C ALA A 16 50.92 39.46 -20.34
N MET A 17 51.22 39.59 -21.64
CA MET A 17 51.49 38.45 -22.54
C MET A 17 52.80 37.79 -22.15
N ALA A 18 52.78 36.46 -22.06
CA ALA A 18 53.97 35.65 -22.28
C ALA A 18 53.52 34.40 -23.10
N VAL A 19 53.98 34.37 -24.33
CA VAL A 19 53.93 33.21 -25.21
C VAL A 19 55.05 32.26 -24.80
N LEU A 20 54.73 30.95 -24.70
CA LEU A 20 55.54 29.86 -25.28
C LEU A 20 55.01 28.45 -24.94
N ALA A 21 54.74 27.76 -26.02
CA ALA A 21 54.99 26.34 -26.26
C ALA A 21 54.14 25.26 -25.58
N GLY A 22 53.23 24.69 -26.36
CA GLY A 22 53.24 23.26 -26.59
C GLY A 22 52.75 22.34 -25.50
N GLY A 23 51.46 22.18 -25.39
CA GLY A 23 50.83 21.07 -24.65
C GLY A 23 49.32 21.19 -24.82
N GLN A 24 48.76 20.55 -25.86
CA GLN A 24 47.31 20.38 -25.95
C GLN A 24 46.88 19.43 -24.82
N THR A 25 46.55 19.97 -23.68
CA THR A 25 45.65 19.30 -22.75
C THR A 25 44.27 19.44 -23.38
N MET A 26 43.84 18.39 -24.06
CA MET A 26 42.41 18.17 -24.28
C MET A 26 41.78 18.12 -22.89
N THR A 27 41.19 19.22 -22.44
CA THR A 27 40.16 19.22 -21.43
C THR A 27 39.00 18.52 -22.10
N VAL A 28 38.84 17.25 -21.85
CA VAL A 28 37.56 16.57 -22.02
C VAL A 28 36.63 17.31 -21.07
N LEU A 29 35.87 18.28 -21.59
CA LEU A 29 34.66 18.72 -20.96
C LEU A 29 33.82 17.46 -20.95
N ALA A 30 33.72 16.80 -19.80
CA ALA A 30 32.63 15.88 -19.53
C ALA A 30 31.38 16.73 -19.79
N ASP A 31 30.70 16.44 -20.86
CA ASP A 31 29.34 16.91 -21.12
C ASP A 31 28.53 16.27 -20.00
N SER A 32 28.32 16.98 -18.90
CA SER A 32 27.35 16.58 -17.92
C SER A 32 26.01 16.82 -18.59
N GLN A 33 25.51 15.84 -19.31
CA GLN A 33 24.11 15.83 -19.72
C GLN A 33 23.29 16.07 -18.46
N GLU A 34 22.45 17.08 -18.48
CA GLU A 34 21.53 17.37 -17.40
C GLU A 34 20.62 16.14 -17.26
N LYS A 35 20.57 15.58 -16.04
CA LYS A 35 19.73 14.39 -15.79
C LYS A 35 18.27 14.73 -15.96
N THR A 36 17.50 13.81 -16.54
CA THR A 36 16.04 13.87 -16.50
C THR A 36 15.57 13.61 -15.07
N VAL A 37 14.97 14.62 -14.45
CA VAL A 37 14.47 14.52 -13.05
C VAL A 37 13.00 14.10 -13.09
N ILE A 38 12.66 13.03 -12.39
CA ILE A 38 11.29 12.53 -12.25
C ILE A 38 10.86 12.41 -10.80
N GLU A 39 9.59 12.67 -10.51
CA GLU A 39 9.00 12.39 -9.20
C GLU A 39 8.37 11.00 -9.18
N TYR A 40 8.66 10.24 -8.13
CA TYR A 40 8.00 9.00 -7.74
C TYR A 40 7.18 9.22 -6.47
N TRP A 41 5.85 9.12 -6.58
CA TRP A 41 4.95 9.31 -5.45
C TRP A 41 4.55 7.99 -4.82
N HIS A 42 4.71 7.91 -3.49
CA HIS A 42 4.39 6.73 -2.71
C HIS A 42 3.67 7.10 -1.39
N CYS A 43 2.98 6.14 -0.79
CA CYS A 43 2.29 6.32 0.49
C CYS A 43 2.95 5.58 1.67
N ASN A 44 4.16 5.04 1.48
CA ASN A 44 4.85 4.23 2.47
C ASN A 44 5.47 5.12 3.56
N ALA A 45 4.94 5.05 4.79
CA ALA A 45 5.58 5.62 5.97
C ALA A 45 6.87 4.86 6.32
N GLU A 46 7.74 5.44 7.13
CA GLU A 46 8.99 4.78 7.59
C GLU A 46 8.71 3.39 8.20
N THR A 47 7.65 3.26 9.00
CA THR A 47 7.22 2.00 9.64
C THR A 47 6.56 1.01 8.68
N GLN A 48 6.40 1.37 7.41
CA GLN A 48 5.75 0.56 6.38
C GLN A 48 6.47 0.65 5.04
N GLY A 49 7.78 0.51 5.06
CA GLY A 49 8.60 0.39 3.86
C GLY A 49 9.14 1.71 3.30
N GLY A 50 8.92 2.87 3.95
CA GLY A 50 9.47 4.15 3.50
C GLY A 50 10.99 4.13 3.41
N LEU A 51 11.67 3.56 4.40
CA LEU A 51 13.13 3.41 4.38
C LEU A 51 13.62 2.54 3.20
N THR A 52 12.86 1.52 2.83
CA THR A 52 13.19 0.67 1.67
C THR A 52 12.96 1.42 0.35
N VAL A 53 11.94 2.29 0.28
CA VAL A 53 11.75 3.19 -0.89
C VAL A 53 12.98 4.10 -1.04
N ASP A 54 13.42 4.73 0.03
CA ASP A 54 14.59 5.61 0.02
C ASP A 54 15.84 4.85 -0.45
N GLU A 55 16.10 3.65 0.07
CA GLU A 55 17.23 2.80 -0.34
C GLU A 55 17.17 2.43 -1.83
N LEU A 56 16.00 2.02 -2.34
CA LEU A 56 15.83 1.67 -3.75
C LEU A 56 16.06 2.88 -4.66
N VAL A 57 15.56 4.04 -4.29
CA VAL A 57 15.77 5.30 -5.04
C VAL A 57 17.24 5.74 -5.01
N GLU A 58 17.89 5.69 -3.85
CA GLU A 58 19.32 5.99 -3.72
C GLU A 58 20.18 5.06 -4.58
N ASN A 59 19.90 3.75 -4.56
CA ASN A 59 20.61 2.76 -5.37
C ASN A 59 20.43 2.99 -6.87
N PHE A 60 19.20 3.31 -7.32
CA PHE A 60 18.94 3.66 -8.72
C PHE A 60 19.73 4.92 -9.13
N ASN A 61 19.62 5.99 -8.36
CA ASN A 61 20.26 7.27 -8.62
C ASN A 61 21.80 7.16 -8.62
N ALA A 62 22.36 6.27 -7.80
CA ALA A 62 23.81 6.02 -7.75
C ALA A 62 24.33 5.27 -8.97
N THR A 63 23.50 4.49 -9.64
CA THR A 63 23.85 3.65 -10.79
C THR A 63 23.37 4.20 -12.13
N ASN A 64 22.55 5.25 -12.13
CA ASN A 64 22.00 5.88 -13.32
C ASN A 64 22.63 7.26 -13.58
N ASP A 65 23.22 7.44 -14.75
CA ASP A 65 23.94 8.66 -15.11
C ASP A 65 23.05 9.73 -15.78
N HIS A 66 21.84 9.37 -16.21
CA HIS A 66 20.97 10.23 -17.03
C HIS A 66 19.58 10.46 -16.45
N ILE A 67 19.19 9.74 -15.40
CA ILE A 67 17.92 9.92 -14.66
C ILE A 67 18.24 10.24 -13.20
N GLU A 68 17.43 11.08 -12.59
CA GLU A 68 17.38 11.31 -11.15
C GLU A 68 15.93 11.15 -10.69
N VAL A 69 15.68 10.24 -9.78
CA VAL A 69 14.38 9.99 -9.16
C VAL A 69 14.30 10.71 -7.82
N VAL A 70 13.24 11.45 -7.61
CA VAL A 70 12.90 12.08 -6.33
C VAL A 70 11.66 11.38 -5.76
N ALA A 71 11.85 10.61 -4.69
CA ALA A 71 10.73 10.00 -3.98
C ALA A 71 9.96 11.06 -3.19
N LYS A 72 8.62 11.00 -3.26
CA LYS A 72 7.74 11.90 -2.53
C LYS A 72 6.72 11.10 -1.71
N TYR A 73 6.90 11.12 -0.40
CA TYR A 73 5.95 10.51 0.52
C TYR A 73 4.65 11.32 0.59
N ASN A 74 3.52 10.61 0.50
CA ASN A 74 2.18 11.16 0.67
C ASN A 74 1.52 10.48 1.89
N PRO A 75 1.15 11.25 2.94
CA PRO A 75 0.50 10.68 4.13
C PRO A 75 -0.92 10.22 3.84
N ASP A 76 -1.54 9.57 4.84
CA ASP A 76 -2.91 9.04 4.79
C ASP A 76 -3.12 7.96 3.72
N MET A 77 -2.09 7.13 3.50
CA MET A 77 -2.11 5.99 2.60
C MET A 77 -2.56 6.36 1.16
N TYR A 78 -3.13 5.42 0.45
CA TYR A 78 -3.55 5.61 -0.95
C TYR A 78 -4.61 6.68 -1.12
N LYS A 79 -5.50 6.87 -0.13
CA LYS A 79 -6.51 7.93 -0.16
C LYS A 79 -5.88 9.32 -0.13
N GLY A 80 -4.95 9.56 0.79
CA GLY A 80 -4.23 10.84 0.86
C GLY A 80 -3.41 11.10 -0.41
N LEU A 81 -2.74 10.06 -0.93
CA LEU A 81 -2.02 10.15 -2.20
C LEU A 81 -2.96 10.53 -3.36
N MET A 82 -4.15 9.91 -3.46
CA MET A 82 -5.14 10.22 -4.51
C MET A 82 -5.66 11.65 -4.40
N GLN A 83 -5.89 12.15 -3.18
CA GLN A 83 -6.32 13.54 -2.96
C GLN A 83 -5.23 14.54 -3.40
N ASN A 84 -3.97 14.25 -3.09
CA ASN A 84 -2.83 15.05 -3.52
C ASN A 84 -2.66 15.00 -5.04
N LEU A 85 -2.79 13.83 -5.65
CA LEU A 85 -2.73 13.66 -7.10
C LEU A 85 -3.83 14.46 -7.80
N GLN A 86 -5.05 14.42 -7.29
CA GLN A 86 -6.18 15.21 -7.82
C GLN A 86 -5.88 16.73 -7.76
N ALA A 87 -5.29 17.20 -6.66
CA ALA A 87 -4.95 18.61 -6.49
C ALA A 87 -3.87 19.09 -7.47
N GLU A 88 -2.82 18.29 -7.68
CA GLU A 88 -1.72 18.61 -8.59
C GLU A 88 -2.14 18.48 -10.07
N ALA A 89 -2.88 17.43 -10.41
CA ALA A 89 -3.40 17.22 -11.76
C ALA A 89 -4.30 18.38 -12.23
N ALA A 90 -5.07 18.98 -11.33
CA ALA A 90 -5.88 20.17 -11.63
C ALA A 90 -5.04 21.40 -12.07
N THR A 91 -3.75 21.42 -11.76
CA THR A 91 -2.79 22.46 -12.18
C THR A 91 -1.95 22.03 -13.40
N GLY A 92 -2.13 20.81 -13.89
CA GLY A 92 -1.37 20.21 -14.99
C GLY A 92 -0.02 19.62 -14.53
N ASN A 93 0.22 19.50 -13.24
CA ASN A 93 1.40 18.88 -12.68
C ASN A 93 1.12 17.42 -12.37
N TYR A 94 1.87 16.53 -12.99
CA TYR A 94 1.78 15.08 -12.76
C TYR A 94 3.12 14.55 -12.25
N PRO A 95 3.16 13.70 -11.22
CA PRO A 95 4.34 12.90 -10.95
C PRO A 95 4.61 11.99 -12.15
N ALA A 96 5.84 11.52 -12.32
CA ALA A 96 6.13 10.63 -13.44
C ALA A 96 5.65 9.20 -13.18
N LEU A 97 5.81 8.72 -11.94
CA LEU A 97 5.39 7.40 -11.49
C LEU A 97 4.65 7.52 -10.16
N VAL A 98 3.56 6.77 -9.99
CA VAL A 98 2.72 6.86 -8.79
C VAL A 98 2.22 5.49 -8.34
N GLN A 99 2.16 5.28 -7.01
CA GLN A 99 1.49 4.13 -6.39
C GLN A 99 -0.01 4.38 -6.31
N ILE A 100 -0.80 3.50 -6.89
CA ILE A 100 -2.27 3.55 -6.83
C ILE A 100 -2.77 2.33 -6.08
N GLY A 101 -3.47 2.54 -4.96
CA GLY A 101 -4.12 1.45 -4.23
C GLY A 101 -5.26 0.84 -5.03
N TRP A 102 -5.46 -0.46 -4.90
CA TRP A 102 -6.48 -1.23 -5.65
C TRP A 102 -7.89 -0.63 -5.55
N ALA A 103 -8.26 -0.09 -4.37
CA ALA A 103 -9.57 0.54 -4.16
C ALA A 103 -9.84 1.77 -5.05
N PHE A 104 -8.79 2.34 -5.65
CA PHE A 104 -8.89 3.53 -6.49
C PHE A 104 -8.65 3.25 -7.98
N LEU A 105 -8.61 1.99 -8.40
CA LEU A 105 -8.30 1.61 -9.78
C LEU A 105 -9.23 2.29 -10.79
N ASP A 106 -10.55 2.12 -10.64
CA ASP A 106 -11.53 2.70 -11.56
C ASP A 106 -11.59 4.22 -11.43
N TYR A 107 -11.55 4.77 -10.20
CA TYR A 107 -11.48 6.21 -10.00
C TYR A 107 -10.26 6.82 -10.69
N PHE A 108 -9.09 6.19 -10.55
CA PHE A 108 -7.87 6.66 -11.18
C PHE A 108 -7.97 6.60 -12.71
N SER A 109 -8.34 5.45 -13.27
CA SER A 109 -8.41 5.29 -14.73
C SER A 109 -9.43 6.22 -15.39
N ASN A 110 -10.50 6.60 -14.69
CA ASN A 110 -11.52 7.51 -15.20
C ASN A 110 -11.10 9.00 -15.13
N ASN A 111 -10.27 9.37 -14.17
CA ASN A 111 -10.03 10.79 -13.85
C ASN A 111 -8.64 11.30 -14.18
N PHE A 112 -7.67 10.41 -14.45
CA PHE A 112 -6.28 10.81 -14.66
C PHE A 112 -5.75 10.27 -15.97
N ALA A 113 -4.85 11.03 -16.58
CA ALA A 113 -4.07 10.56 -17.73
C ALA A 113 -2.97 9.59 -17.22
N TYR A 114 -2.80 8.49 -17.92
CA TYR A 114 -1.77 7.48 -17.65
C TYR A 114 -1.28 6.86 -18.96
N VAL A 115 -0.13 6.20 -18.90
CA VAL A 115 0.42 5.39 -19.99
C VAL A 115 0.23 3.93 -19.59
N THR A 116 -0.40 3.14 -20.46
CA THR A 116 -0.55 1.70 -20.19
C THR A 116 0.81 1.01 -20.19
N PRO A 117 1.01 -0.05 -19.39
CA PRO A 117 2.25 -0.82 -19.41
C PRO A 117 2.62 -1.32 -20.82
N GLN A 118 1.62 -1.74 -21.62
CA GLN A 118 1.86 -2.22 -22.97
C GLN A 118 2.34 -1.09 -23.90
N ASP A 119 1.77 0.13 -23.80
CA ASP A 119 2.22 1.26 -24.59
C ASP A 119 3.68 1.65 -24.23
N ALA A 120 4.03 1.60 -22.93
CA ALA A 120 5.39 1.85 -22.49
C ALA A 120 6.37 0.79 -23.04
N ILE A 121 6.01 -0.49 -23.01
CA ILE A 121 6.80 -1.59 -23.57
C ILE A 121 6.98 -1.42 -25.08
N ASP A 122 5.89 -1.15 -25.79
CA ASP A 122 5.90 -1.05 -27.26
C ASP A 122 6.78 0.11 -27.77
N VAL A 123 6.91 1.16 -26.97
CA VAL A 123 7.71 2.34 -27.33
C VAL A 123 9.14 2.25 -26.79
N TYR A 124 9.33 1.88 -25.54
CA TYR A 124 10.61 2.01 -24.85
C TYR A 124 11.33 0.68 -24.59
N ASP A 125 10.64 -0.45 -24.64
CA ASP A 125 11.22 -1.76 -24.29
C ASP A 125 10.82 -2.90 -25.24
N THR A 126 10.83 -2.63 -26.52
CA THR A 126 10.48 -3.62 -27.56
C THR A 126 11.31 -4.91 -27.52
N LYS A 127 12.45 -4.91 -26.80
CA LYS A 127 13.30 -6.10 -26.63
C LYS A 127 12.75 -7.06 -25.57
N ASP A 128 11.90 -6.55 -24.67
CA ASP A 128 11.27 -7.31 -23.59
C ASP A 128 9.73 -7.27 -23.74
N ALA A 129 9.24 -7.43 -24.96
CA ALA A 129 7.82 -7.29 -25.30
C ALA A 129 6.90 -8.26 -24.56
N SER A 130 7.44 -9.37 -24.04
CA SER A 130 6.69 -10.37 -23.23
C SER A 130 6.86 -10.19 -21.71
N PHE A 131 7.43 -9.06 -21.26
CA PHE A 131 7.77 -8.85 -19.85
C PHE A 131 6.60 -9.16 -18.90
N LEU A 132 5.42 -8.64 -19.20
CA LEU A 132 4.24 -8.85 -18.35
C LEU A 132 3.86 -10.34 -18.30
N GLN A 133 3.74 -10.98 -19.48
CA GLN A 133 3.31 -12.36 -19.61
C GLN A 133 4.33 -13.36 -19.04
N ASP A 134 5.62 -13.07 -19.14
CA ASP A 134 6.70 -13.94 -18.69
C ASP A 134 6.96 -13.84 -17.18
N LYS A 135 6.68 -12.67 -16.57
CA LYS A 135 7.10 -12.38 -15.20
C LYS A 135 5.96 -12.35 -14.17
N PHE A 136 4.73 -12.27 -14.59
CA PHE A 136 3.57 -12.17 -13.70
C PHE A 136 2.55 -13.26 -13.99
N LEU A 137 1.85 -13.72 -12.96
CA LEU A 137 0.70 -14.61 -13.14
C LEU A 137 -0.50 -13.79 -13.68
N PRO A 138 -1.35 -14.37 -14.55
CA PRO A 138 -2.49 -13.66 -15.12
C PRO A 138 -3.43 -13.07 -14.06
N ASN A 139 -3.76 -13.84 -13.02
CA ASN A 139 -4.62 -13.38 -11.92
C ASN A 139 -4.00 -12.23 -11.10
N ILE A 140 -2.68 -12.12 -11.08
CA ILE A 140 -2.01 -10.98 -10.43
C ILE A 140 -2.09 -9.73 -11.32
N LEU A 141 -1.90 -9.87 -12.63
CA LEU A 141 -2.07 -8.76 -13.56
C LEU A 141 -3.51 -8.22 -13.55
N GLU A 142 -4.50 -9.10 -13.45
CA GLU A 142 -5.92 -8.75 -13.38
C GLU A 142 -6.25 -7.79 -12.22
N LEU A 143 -5.45 -7.77 -11.13
CA LEU A 143 -5.64 -6.81 -10.04
C LEU A 143 -5.50 -5.34 -10.47
N ALA A 144 -4.82 -5.06 -11.59
CA ALA A 144 -4.65 -3.71 -12.14
C ALA A 144 -5.38 -3.54 -13.51
N VAL A 145 -6.40 -4.34 -13.76
CA VAL A 145 -7.30 -4.22 -14.91
C VAL A 145 -8.59 -3.53 -14.46
N ASN A 146 -8.92 -2.41 -15.07
CA ASN A 146 -10.12 -1.63 -14.74
C ASN A 146 -11.42 -2.30 -15.24
N SER A 147 -12.56 -1.73 -14.88
CA SER A 147 -13.89 -2.22 -15.29
C SER A 147 -14.13 -2.21 -16.81
N GLU A 148 -13.32 -1.50 -17.59
CA GLU A 148 -13.35 -1.49 -19.07
C GLU A 148 -12.46 -2.58 -19.69
N GLY A 149 -11.70 -3.33 -18.87
CA GLY A 149 -10.81 -4.40 -19.30
C GLY A 149 -9.41 -3.93 -19.72
N GLU A 150 -9.01 -2.69 -19.36
CA GLU A 150 -7.71 -2.14 -19.67
C GLU A 150 -6.72 -2.34 -18.52
N GLN A 151 -5.48 -2.77 -18.82
CA GLN A 151 -4.38 -2.85 -17.87
C GLN A 151 -3.85 -1.44 -17.57
N VAL A 152 -4.20 -0.89 -16.42
CA VAL A 152 -3.92 0.51 -16.05
C VAL A 152 -2.49 0.70 -15.55
N GLY A 153 -1.92 -0.32 -14.93
CA GLY A 153 -0.56 -0.29 -14.38
C GLY A 153 -0.06 -1.69 -14.09
N ILE A 154 1.08 -1.82 -13.43
CA ILE A 154 1.67 -3.11 -13.07
C ILE A 154 1.55 -3.33 -11.56
N PRO A 155 1.01 -4.47 -11.07
CA PRO A 155 1.01 -4.82 -9.66
C PRO A 155 2.40 -4.71 -9.03
N TYR A 156 2.53 -3.97 -7.92
CA TYR A 156 3.82 -3.72 -7.27
C TYR A 156 3.87 -4.24 -5.84
N SER A 157 3.02 -3.72 -4.98
CA SER A 157 2.92 -4.17 -3.59
C SER A 157 1.72 -5.11 -3.47
N LEU A 158 1.98 -6.33 -3.05
CA LEU A 158 0.92 -7.30 -2.80
C LEU A 158 0.99 -7.75 -1.34
N SER A 159 -0.05 -7.45 -0.57
CA SER A 159 -0.16 -7.89 0.81
C SER A 159 -1.48 -8.55 1.10
N THR A 160 -1.49 -9.32 2.17
CA THR A 160 -2.70 -9.88 2.76
C THR A 160 -2.79 -9.48 4.22
N PRO A 161 -3.99 -9.35 4.79
CA PRO A 161 -4.13 -9.23 6.22
C PRO A 161 -3.71 -10.54 6.88
N VAL A 162 -3.01 -10.42 7.99
CA VAL A 162 -2.64 -11.52 8.89
C VAL A 162 -2.95 -11.13 10.32
N LEU A 163 -3.06 -12.11 11.20
CA LEU A 163 -3.17 -11.84 12.62
C LEU A 163 -1.79 -12.01 13.26
N TYR A 164 -1.20 -10.91 13.73
CA TYR A 164 -0.02 -10.93 14.59
C TYR A 164 -0.43 -11.29 16.01
N ILE A 165 0.34 -12.16 16.66
CA ILE A 165 0.07 -12.62 18.02
C ILE A 165 1.30 -12.45 18.91
N ASN A 166 1.07 -12.03 20.14
CA ASN A 166 2.05 -12.02 21.22
C ASN A 166 1.90 -13.30 22.02
N ARG A 167 2.76 -14.30 21.76
CA ARG A 167 2.72 -15.62 22.40
C ARG A 167 2.93 -15.53 23.91
N ASP A 168 3.70 -14.56 24.39
CA ASP A 168 3.93 -14.39 25.82
C ASP A 168 2.64 -13.99 26.55
N ILE A 169 1.83 -13.09 25.98
CA ILE A 169 0.52 -12.72 26.55
C ILE A 169 -0.46 -13.89 26.43
N LEU A 170 -0.49 -14.60 25.31
CA LEU A 170 -1.35 -15.79 25.16
C LEU A 170 -1.02 -16.84 26.22
N ARG A 171 0.25 -17.10 26.45
CA ARG A 171 0.74 -18.02 27.49
C ARG A 171 0.37 -17.53 28.90
N GLU A 172 0.54 -16.23 29.20
CA GLU A 172 0.14 -15.60 30.47
C GLU A 172 -1.36 -15.76 30.74
N ALA A 173 -2.18 -15.61 29.69
CA ALA A 173 -3.63 -15.78 29.76
C ALA A 173 -4.08 -17.26 29.81
N GLY A 174 -3.17 -18.23 29.61
CA GLY A 174 -3.47 -19.66 29.56
C GLY A 174 -4.14 -20.10 28.25
N LEU A 175 -3.93 -19.35 27.18
CA LEU A 175 -4.46 -19.62 25.84
C LEU A 175 -3.44 -20.37 24.98
N SER A 176 -3.89 -20.92 23.83
CA SER A 176 -3.02 -21.56 22.85
C SER A 176 -2.05 -20.54 22.23
N GLU A 177 -0.76 -20.87 22.22
CA GLU A 177 0.29 -20.08 21.58
C GLU A 177 0.25 -20.15 20.03
N GLU A 178 -0.54 -21.08 19.48
CA GLU A 178 -0.81 -21.13 18.03
C GLU A 178 -1.77 -20.03 17.56
N GLY A 179 -2.40 -19.33 18.52
CA GLY A 179 -3.37 -18.27 18.22
C GLY A 179 -4.76 -18.79 17.84
N PRO A 180 -5.72 -17.87 17.66
CA PRO A 180 -7.07 -18.19 17.19
C PRO A 180 -7.09 -18.42 15.67
N THR A 181 -8.04 -19.25 15.21
CA THR A 181 -8.24 -19.57 13.80
C THR A 181 -9.55 -19.01 13.24
N THR A 182 -10.49 -18.67 14.10
CA THR A 182 -11.77 -18.07 13.73
C THR A 182 -11.99 -16.71 14.40
N TRP A 183 -12.90 -15.91 13.85
CA TRP A 183 -13.27 -14.62 14.43
C TRP A 183 -13.96 -14.77 15.78
N GLU A 184 -14.72 -15.84 15.98
CA GLU A 184 -15.32 -16.19 17.26
C GLU A 184 -14.24 -16.47 18.31
N GLU A 185 -13.19 -17.21 17.94
CA GLU A 185 -12.03 -17.45 18.82
C GLU A 185 -11.25 -16.17 19.11
N VAL A 186 -11.12 -15.25 18.12
CA VAL A 186 -10.49 -13.93 18.35
C VAL A 186 -11.22 -13.17 19.44
N SER A 187 -12.56 -13.14 19.38
CA SER A 187 -13.38 -12.49 20.42
C SER A 187 -13.28 -13.17 21.78
N GLU A 188 -13.31 -14.51 21.81
CA GLU A 188 -13.12 -15.27 23.07
C GLU A 188 -11.74 -15.00 23.68
N PHE A 189 -10.67 -15.08 22.88
CA PHE A 189 -9.30 -14.80 23.32
C PHE A 189 -9.16 -13.37 23.85
N ALA A 190 -9.73 -12.39 23.14
CA ALA A 190 -9.68 -10.99 23.56
C ALA A 190 -10.31 -10.79 24.94
N GLY A 191 -11.47 -11.38 25.19
CA GLY A 191 -12.15 -11.34 26.51
C GLY A 191 -11.33 -12.00 27.62
N VAL A 192 -10.79 -13.20 27.36
CA VAL A 192 -9.94 -13.94 28.33
C VAL A 192 -8.66 -13.17 28.65
N ILE A 193 -8.00 -12.59 27.64
CA ILE A 193 -6.79 -11.77 27.84
C ILE A 193 -7.12 -10.57 28.73
N LYS A 194 -8.19 -9.86 28.43
CA LYS A 194 -8.65 -8.73 29.25
C LYS A 194 -8.89 -9.13 30.71
N GLU A 195 -9.59 -10.23 30.92
CA GLU A 195 -9.91 -10.73 32.28
C GLU A 195 -8.63 -11.14 33.04
N LYS A 196 -7.72 -11.88 32.39
CA LYS A 196 -6.57 -12.51 33.09
C LYS A 196 -5.38 -11.58 33.25
N THR A 197 -5.13 -10.71 32.28
CA THR A 197 -3.92 -9.89 32.23
C THR A 197 -4.19 -8.39 32.39
N GLY A 198 -5.43 -7.95 32.19
CA GLY A 198 -5.81 -6.53 32.16
C GLY A 198 -5.38 -5.80 30.89
N LYS A 199 -4.70 -6.48 29.95
CA LYS A 199 -4.26 -5.94 28.68
C LYS A 199 -5.41 -5.96 27.65
N TYR A 200 -5.21 -5.27 26.52
CA TYR A 200 -6.11 -5.41 25.38
C TYR A 200 -5.86 -6.73 24.66
N GLY A 201 -6.93 -7.40 24.29
CA GLY A 201 -6.84 -8.66 23.55
C GLY A 201 -6.66 -8.47 22.07
N PHE A 202 -7.27 -7.43 21.48
CA PHE A 202 -7.34 -7.29 20.04
C PHE A 202 -7.24 -5.83 19.56
N TYR A 203 -6.66 -5.66 18.41
CA TYR A 203 -6.68 -4.44 17.59
C TYR A 203 -6.85 -4.81 16.12
N MET A 204 -7.83 -4.23 15.44
CA MET A 204 -7.96 -4.26 13.98
C MET A 204 -7.44 -2.95 13.42
N GLN A 205 -6.60 -3.00 12.37
CA GLN A 205 -6.07 -1.78 11.78
C GLN A 205 -7.18 -0.83 11.31
N GLU A 206 -6.96 0.46 11.55
CA GLU A 206 -7.86 1.55 11.19
C GLU A 206 -7.10 2.64 10.42
N PRO A 207 -6.58 2.34 9.21
CA PRO A 207 -5.95 3.35 8.37
C PRO A 207 -7.01 4.21 7.67
N ALA A 208 -6.56 5.09 6.78
CA ALA A 208 -7.43 5.87 5.92
C ALA A 208 -8.02 5.05 4.74
N ASP A 209 -8.37 3.78 5.01
CA ASP A 209 -9.04 2.86 4.10
C ASP A 209 -9.89 1.82 4.85
N PHE A 210 -10.75 1.10 4.12
CA PHE A 210 -11.68 0.08 4.67
C PHE A 210 -11.21 -1.36 4.44
N TRP A 211 -9.97 -1.57 4.06
CA TRP A 211 -9.42 -2.85 3.61
C TRP A 211 -9.52 -4.00 4.64
N ALA A 212 -9.12 -3.75 5.89
CA ALA A 212 -9.18 -4.78 6.93
C ALA A 212 -10.63 -5.15 7.27
N GLN A 213 -11.53 -4.17 7.27
CA GLN A 213 -12.96 -4.38 7.50
C GLN A 213 -13.62 -5.09 6.32
N GLN A 214 -13.17 -4.86 5.07
CA GLN A 214 -13.60 -5.67 3.93
C GLN A 214 -13.26 -7.14 4.16
N GLY A 215 -12.04 -7.46 4.60
CA GLY A 215 -11.63 -8.83 4.91
C GLY A 215 -12.50 -9.47 5.98
N LEU A 216 -12.86 -8.72 7.02
CA LEU A 216 -13.76 -9.17 8.08
C LEU A 216 -15.18 -9.45 7.53
N VAL A 217 -15.73 -8.54 6.75
CA VAL A 217 -17.09 -8.59 6.21
C VAL A 217 -17.24 -9.70 5.16
N GLU A 218 -16.33 -9.76 4.18
CA GLU A 218 -16.42 -10.74 3.10
C GLU A 218 -16.07 -12.15 3.55
N SER A 219 -15.19 -12.32 4.53
CA SER A 219 -14.92 -13.65 5.11
C SER A 219 -16.12 -14.23 5.86
N ASN A 220 -17.11 -13.40 6.24
CA ASN A 220 -18.39 -13.87 6.77
C ASN A 220 -19.43 -14.17 5.68
N GLY A 221 -19.08 -13.96 4.40
CA GLY A 221 -19.96 -14.27 3.25
C GLY A 221 -20.79 -13.09 2.73
N ALA A 222 -20.56 -11.88 3.27
CA ALA A 222 -21.07 -10.67 2.63
C ALA A 222 -20.21 -10.29 1.42
N HIS A 223 -20.64 -9.34 0.63
CA HIS A 223 -19.89 -8.80 -0.50
C HIS A 223 -19.88 -7.28 -0.43
N MET A 224 -18.73 -6.67 -0.67
CA MET A 224 -18.65 -5.20 -0.74
C MET A 224 -19.49 -4.66 -1.90
N LEU A 225 -19.42 -5.33 -3.04
CA LEU A 225 -20.11 -4.97 -4.28
C LEU A 225 -20.92 -6.14 -4.82
N SER A 226 -21.97 -5.84 -5.56
CA SER A 226 -22.72 -6.79 -6.37
C SER A 226 -23.01 -6.18 -7.74
N THR A 227 -23.07 -7.03 -8.77
CA THR A 227 -23.43 -6.61 -10.14
C THR A 227 -24.81 -7.15 -10.46
N ALA A 228 -25.74 -6.27 -10.80
CA ALA A 228 -27.08 -6.63 -11.26
C ALA A 228 -27.05 -7.23 -12.67
N GLU A 229 -28.18 -7.87 -13.10
CA GLU A 229 -28.30 -8.50 -14.43
C GLU A 229 -28.07 -7.53 -15.61
N ASP A 230 -28.34 -6.25 -15.42
CA ASP A 230 -28.11 -5.20 -16.40
C ASP A 230 -26.68 -4.64 -16.41
N GLY A 231 -25.79 -5.18 -15.58
CA GLY A 231 -24.40 -4.73 -15.44
C GLY A 231 -24.21 -3.61 -14.41
N THR A 232 -25.25 -3.13 -13.75
CA THR A 232 -25.14 -2.09 -12.73
C THR A 232 -24.44 -2.61 -11.49
N VAL A 233 -23.37 -1.95 -11.08
CA VAL A 233 -22.62 -2.25 -9.84
C VAL A 233 -23.25 -1.48 -8.68
N GLN A 234 -23.43 -2.17 -7.56
CA GLN A 234 -24.04 -1.64 -6.34
C GLN A 234 -23.21 -2.05 -5.11
N ALA A 235 -23.19 -1.20 -4.08
CA ALA A 235 -22.74 -1.58 -2.75
C ALA A 235 -23.70 -2.62 -2.14
N ALA A 236 -23.17 -3.67 -1.54
CA ALA A 236 -23.95 -4.83 -1.04
C ALA A 236 -23.50 -5.34 0.34
N PHE A 237 -22.68 -4.61 1.06
CA PHE A 237 -22.03 -5.06 2.29
C PHE A 237 -22.95 -5.14 3.52
N ALA A 238 -24.14 -4.55 3.49
CA ALA A 238 -25.08 -4.50 4.63
C ALA A 238 -26.02 -5.72 4.68
N SER A 239 -25.52 -6.92 4.36
CA SER A 239 -26.22 -8.19 4.61
C SER A 239 -26.23 -8.54 6.12
N GLU A 240 -26.96 -9.59 6.51
CA GLU A 240 -26.95 -10.07 7.88
C GLU A 240 -25.53 -10.45 8.33
N GLU A 241 -24.77 -11.12 7.46
CA GLU A 241 -23.41 -11.56 7.71
C GLU A 241 -22.45 -10.38 7.82
N GLY A 242 -22.59 -9.35 6.98
CA GLY A 242 -21.75 -8.15 7.05
C GLY A 242 -22.02 -7.36 8.33
N ILE A 243 -23.29 -7.23 8.71
CA ILE A 243 -23.70 -6.57 9.97
C ILE A 243 -23.15 -7.33 11.19
N GLU A 244 -23.28 -8.67 11.20
CA GLU A 244 -22.70 -9.53 12.26
C GLU A 244 -21.20 -9.32 12.40
N ALA A 245 -20.49 -9.26 11.28
CA ALA A 245 -19.05 -9.07 11.25
C ALA A 245 -18.62 -7.74 11.90
N MET A 246 -19.22 -6.63 11.52
CA MET A 246 -18.92 -5.34 12.11
C MET A 246 -19.36 -5.24 13.57
N GLN A 247 -20.47 -5.88 13.93
CA GLN A 247 -20.97 -5.91 15.31
C GLN A 247 -20.02 -6.65 16.24
N LEU A 248 -19.38 -7.76 15.81
CA LEU A 248 -18.41 -8.50 16.61
C LEU A 248 -17.28 -7.61 17.12
N VAL A 249 -16.69 -6.80 16.21
CA VAL A 249 -15.60 -5.90 16.59
C VAL A 249 -16.11 -4.75 17.47
N ALA A 250 -17.29 -4.19 17.15
CA ALA A 250 -17.90 -3.15 17.96
C ALA A 250 -18.18 -3.64 19.42
N ASP A 251 -18.62 -4.89 19.58
CA ASP A 251 -18.86 -5.49 20.90
C ASP A 251 -17.55 -5.66 21.71
N MET A 252 -16.47 -6.11 21.06
CA MET A 252 -15.13 -6.19 21.70
C MET A 252 -14.58 -4.82 22.11
N ILE A 253 -14.86 -3.79 21.33
CA ILE A 253 -14.49 -2.41 21.70
C ILE A 253 -15.33 -1.92 22.87
N ALA A 254 -16.65 -2.17 22.85
CA ALA A 254 -17.57 -1.74 23.87
C ALA A 254 -17.29 -2.40 25.24
N ASP A 255 -16.86 -3.67 25.27
CA ASP A 255 -16.48 -4.37 26.51
C ASP A 255 -15.05 -4.06 26.96
N GLY A 256 -14.27 -3.35 26.12
CA GLY A 256 -12.90 -2.92 26.37
C GLY A 256 -11.85 -4.00 26.16
N SER A 257 -12.19 -5.12 25.51
CA SER A 257 -11.23 -6.16 25.12
C SER A 257 -10.49 -5.83 23.83
N ALA A 258 -11.04 -4.95 22.96
CA ALA A 258 -10.38 -4.43 21.77
C ALA A 258 -10.12 -2.92 21.84
N LEU A 259 -9.19 -2.46 21.01
CA LEU A 259 -8.85 -1.05 20.83
C LEU A 259 -9.60 -0.45 19.63
N HIS A 260 -10.02 0.81 19.79
CA HIS A 260 -10.45 1.72 18.73
C HIS A 260 -9.57 2.96 18.78
N VAL A 261 -8.50 2.97 18.02
CA VAL A 261 -7.45 4.00 18.00
C VAL A 261 -6.84 4.08 16.61
N SER A 262 -6.08 5.14 16.34
CA SER A 262 -5.37 5.27 15.07
C SER A 262 -4.43 4.11 14.77
N TRP A 263 -4.09 3.93 13.51
CA TRP A 263 -3.23 2.85 13.05
C TRP A 263 -1.87 2.82 13.77
N GLU A 264 -1.23 3.98 13.94
CA GLU A 264 0.06 4.06 14.62
C GLU A 264 -0.05 3.78 16.13
N GLU A 265 -1.12 4.25 16.79
CA GLU A 265 -1.35 3.97 18.22
C GLU A 265 -1.63 2.48 18.45
N GLY A 266 -2.40 1.84 17.55
CA GLY A 266 -2.66 0.39 17.62
C GLY A 266 -1.40 -0.43 17.41
N PHE A 267 -0.58 -0.09 16.41
CA PHE A 267 0.72 -0.71 16.19
C PHE A 267 1.64 -0.55 17.42
N GLN A 268 1.76 0.66 17.94
CA GLN A 268 2.58 0.93 19.11
C GLN A 268 2.09 0.14 20.35
N SER A 269 0.77 0.07 20.54
CA SER A 269 0.18 -0.72 21.64
C SER A 269 0.55 -2.21 21.54
N PHE A 270 0.60 -2.76 20.32
CA PHE A 270 1.00 -4.16 20.11
C PHE A 270 2.49 -4.36 20.39
N VAL A 271 3.38 -3.57 19.79
CA VAL A 271 4.84 -3.77 19.96
C VAL A 271 5.34 -3.45 21.38
N ASP A 272 4.62 -2.61 22.14
CA ASP A 272 4.87 -2.36 23.55
C ASP A 272 4.34 -3.50 24.47
N GLY A 273 3.66 -4.50 23.92
CA GLY A 273 3.08 -5.62 24.68
C GLY A 273 1.86 -5.24 25.52
N ASN A 274 1.12 -4.20 25.11
CA ASN A 274 -0.15 -3.78 25.74
C ASN A 274 -1.38 -4.35 25.02
N CYS A 275 -1.21 -4.87 23.80
CA CYS A 275 -2.22 -5.56 23.00
C CYS A 275 -1.68 -6.93 22.58
N ALA A 276 -2.51 -7.97 22.67
CA ALA A 276 -2.06 -9.34 22.43
C ALA A 276 -2.17 -9.79 20.98
N MET A 277 -3.17 -9.29 20.26
CA MET A 277 -3.44 -9.68 18.86
C MET A 277 -3.68 -8.43 18.02
N MET A 278 -3.03 -8.38 16.85
CA MET A 278 -3.17 -7.26 15.92
C MET A 278 -3.48 -7.80 14.52
N TYR A 279 -4.67 -7.48 14.01
CA TYR A 279 -5.06 -7.81 12.62
C TYR A 279 -4.69 -6.67 11.70
N THR A 280 -3.67 -6.89 10.88
CA THR A 280 -3.11 -5.88 9.97
C THR A 280 -2.36 -6.53 8.82
N THR A 281 -1.85 -5.72 7.92
CA THR A 281 -1.07 -6.14 6.74
C THR A 281 0.22 -6.87 7.11
N ILE A 282 0.58 -7.91 6.35
CA ILE A 282 1.90 -8.55 6.44
C ILE A 282 3.05 -7.56 6.14
N ALA A 283 2.78 -6.47 5.44
CA ALA A 283 3.76 -5.42 5.17
C ALA A 283 4.30 -4.70 6.44
N ARG A 284 3.67 -4.92 7.60
CA ARG A 284 4.20 -4.49 8.91
C ARG A 284 5.21 -5.48 9.52
N ARG A 285 5.48 -6.61 8.88
CA ARG A 285 6.34 -7.67 9.43
C ARG A 285 7.71 -7.16 9.84
N ALA A 286 8.41 -6.45 8.95
CA ALA A 286 9.76 -5.98 9.25
C ALA A 286 9.79 -5.05 10.47
N ALA A 287 8.92 -4.03 10.49
CA ALA A 287 8.80 -3.11 11.61
C ALA A 287 8.36 -3.81 12.91
N THR A 288 7.49 -4.81 12.82
CA THR A 288 7.04 -5.59 13.99
C THR A 288 8.20 -6.42 14.56
N GLN A 289 8.98 -7.11 13.72
CA GLN A 289 10.14 -7.90 14.15
C GLN A 289 11.24 -7.04 14.77
N GLU A 290 11.44 -5.84 14.26
CA GLU A 290 12.44 -4.91 14.82
C GLU A 290 12.01 -4.33 16.17
N SER A 291 10.71 -4.04 16.33
CA SER A 291 10.19 -3.31 17.50
C SER A 291 9.77 -4.21 18.64
N ALA A 292 9.20 -5.40 18.37
CA ALA A 292 8.70 -6.30 19.40
C ALA A 292 9.83 -6.92 20.21
N GLN A 293 9.71 -6.88 21.56
CA GLN A 293 10.68 -7.49 22.49
C GLN A 293 10.09 -8.76 23.15
N PHE A 294 9.18 -9.46 22.51
CA PHE A 294 8.49 -10.65 22.94
C PHE A 294 8.42 -11.68 21.81
N ASP A 295 7.98 -12.89 22.11
CA ASP A 295 7.78 -13.95 21.12
C ASP A 295 6.57 -13.59 20.23
N VAL A 296 6.85 -13.04 19.05
CA VAL A 296 5.86 -12.61 18.06
C VAL A 296 5.73 -13.63 16.93
N ALA A 297 4.51 -13.92 16.54
CA ALA A 297 4.23 -14.74 15.37
C ALA A 297 3.10 -14.12 14.53
N THR A 298 2.93 -14.64 13.31
CA THR A 298 1.77 -14.37 12.46
C THR A 298 0.99 -15.65 12.26
N VAL A 299 -0.33 -15.53 12.24
CA VAL A 299 -1.24 -16.58 11.83
C VAL A 299 -2.12 -16.09 10.70
N LYS A 300 -2.71 -17.03 9.93
CA LYS A 300 -3.59 -16.67 8.81
C LYS A 300 -4.76 -15.81 9.29
N SER A 301 -5.30 -15.00 8.38
CA SER A 301 -6.55 -14.28 8.61
C SER A 301 -7.61 -15.23 9.15
N PRO A 302 -8.29 -14.90 10.24
CA PRO A 302 -9.32 -15.78 10.81
C PRO A 302 -10.48 -16.02 9.83
N THR A 303 -11.13 -17.16 9.94
CA THR A 303 -12.37 -17.50 9.23
C THR A 303 -13.58 -17.32 10.16
N TRP A 304 -14.79 -17.35 9.59
CA TRP A 304 -16.02 -17.45 10.37
C TRP A 304 -16.46 -18.92 10.40
N GLY A 305 -16.29 -19.57 11.55
CA GLY A 305 -16.49 -21.00 11.67
C GLY A 305 -15.79 -21.78 10.56
N ASP A 306 -16.54 -22.61 9.85
CA ASP A 306 -16.04 -23.45 8.74
C ASP A 306 -16.12 -22.77 7.35
N LYS A 307 -16.38 -21.44 7.29
CA LYS A 307 -16.45 -20.71 6.01
C LYS A 307 -15.09 -20.60 5.35
N GLU A 308 -15.08 -20.45 4.04
CA GLU A 308 -13.86 -20.22 3.26
C GLU A 308 -13.21 -18.89 3.65
N ARG A 309 -11.87 -18.85 3.62
CA ARG A 309 -11.12 -17.62 3.87
C ARG A 309 -11.22 -16.72 2.66
N VAL A 310 -11.67 -15.48 2.87
CA VAL A 310 -11.72 -14.43 1.85
C VAL A 310 -10.89 -13.26 2.34
N ILE A 311 -9.92 -12.83 1.53
CA ILE A 311 -8.91 -11.86 1.93
C ILE A 311 -8.74 -10.83 0.82
N PRO A 312 -9.01 -9.55 1.04
CA PRO A 312 -8.75 -8.53 0.02
C PRO A 312 -7.25 -8.42 -0.24
N ALA A 313 -6.86 -8.34 -1.51
CA ALA A 313 -5.49 -7.99 -1.89
C ALA A 313 -5.19 -6.58 -1.38
N GLY A 314 -4.19 -6.45 -0.51
CA GLY A 314 -3.70 -5.15 -0.09
C GLY A 314 -2.53 -4.70 -0.94
N GLY A 315 -2.28 -3.39 -0.96
CA GLY A 315 -1.15 -2.83 -1.70
C GLY A 315 -1.57 -1.98 -2.89
N CYS A 316 -0.74 -1.98 -3.93
CA CYS A 316 -0.90 -1.06 -5.06
C CYS A 316 -0.33 -1.63 -6.35
N PHE A 317 -0.71 -0.99 -7.44
CA PHE A 317 0.01 -1.03 -8.70
C PHE A 317 0.80 0.27 -8.91
N LEU A 318 1.79 0.23 -9.78
CA LEU A 318 2.47 1.42 -10.28
C LEU A 318 1.80 1.89 -11.57
N ALA A 319 1.62 3.20 -11.70
CA ALA A 319 1.09 3.83 -12.90
C ALA A 319 2.01 4.97 -13.36
N ILE A 320 2.32 5.01 -14.65
CA ILE A 320 3.05 6.11 -15.28
C ILE A 320 2.05 7.20 -15.61
N THR A 321 2.20 8.37 -14.96
CA THR A 321 1.35 9.54 -15.18
C THR A 321 2.09 10.71 -15.86
N ALA A 322 3.37 10.53 -16.19
CA ALA A 322 4.14 11.48 -16.97
C ALA A 322 3.46 11.78 -18.31
N GLN A 323 3.56 13.04 -18.77
CA GLN A 323 2.95 13.52 -20.01
C GLN A 323 3.98 13.78 -21.11
N GLU A 324 5.24 13.99 -20.75
CA GLU A 324 6.32 14.27 -21.69
C GLU A 324 7.09 12.98 -22.01
N GLU A 325 7.40 12.75 -23.28
CA GLU A 325 8.03 11.53 -23.78
C GLU A 325 9.32 11.15 -23.01
N GLU A 326 10.16 12.13 -22.70
CA GLU A 326 11.39 11.92 -21.95
C GLU A 326 11.13 11.46 -20.50
N GLN A 327 10.12 12.01 -19.84
CA GLN A 327 9.72 11.62 -18.49
C GLN A 327 9.02 10.26 -18.47
N ILE A 328 8.24 9.92 -19.51
CA ILE A 328 7.64 8.58 -19.66
C ILE A 328 8.74 7.53 -19.80
N ALA A 329 9.75 7.78 -20.65
CA ALA A 329 10.88 6.88 -20.80
C ALA A 329 11.65 6.68 -19.50
N ALA A 330 11.92 7.77 -18.77
CA ALA A 330 12.60 7.73 -17.48
C ALA A 330 11.77 7.00 -16.41
N ALA A 331 10.46 7.21 -16.37
CA ALA A 331 9.55 6.52 -15.46
C ALA A 331 9.54 5.01 -15.75
N TRP A 332 9.47 4.60 -17.02
CA TRP A 332 9.52 3.19 -17.39
C TRP A 332 10.86 2.54 -17.01
N GLU A 333 11.99 3.21 -17.21
CA GLU A 333 13.30 2.69 -16.80
C GLU A 333 13.39 2.48 -15.29
N PHE A 334 12.89 3.43 -14.49
CA PHE A 334 12.84 3.29 -13.05
C PHE A 334 11.83 2.21 -12.60
N GLU A 335 10.68 2.15 -13.22
CA GLU A 335 9.68 1.11 -12.96
C GLU A 335 10.26 -0.30 -13.21
N LYS A 336 10.94 -0.51 -14.33
CA LYS A 336 11.65 -1.77 -14.64
C LYS A 336 12.73 -2.10 -13.59
N TYR A 337 13.44 -1.12 -13.08
CA TYR A 337 14.40 -1.32 -11.99
C TYR A 337 13.69 -1.80 -10.71
N LEU A 338 12.57 -1.20 -10.34
CA LEU A 338 11.78 -1.63 -9.18
C LEU A 338 11.30 -3.08 -9.30
N TYR A 339 11.04 -3.54 -10.52
CA TYR A 339 10.68 -4.94 -10.80
C TYR A 339 11.88 -5.87 -11.02
N SER A 340 13.12 -5.45 -10.86
CA SER A 340 14.26 -6.38 -10.87
C SER A 340 14.12 -7.39 -9.73
N VAL A 341 14.73 -8.57 -9.87
CA VAL A 341 14.69 -9.61 -8.81
C VAL A 341 15.27 -9.07 -7.51
N GLU A 342 16.36 -8.35 -7.59
CA GLU A 342 17.05 -7.75 -6.45
C GLU A 342 16.21 -6.67 -5.76
N SER A 343 15.60 -5.76 -6.54
CA SER A 343 14.75 -4.70 -5.98
C SER A 343 13.48 -5.27 -5.35
N MET A 344 12.84 -6.27 -6.00
CA MET A 344 11.68 -6.96 -5.45
C MET A 344 12.03 -7.74 -4.17
N ALA A 345 13.20 -8.37 -4.13
CA ALA A 345 13.67 -9.05 -2.91
C ALA A 345 13.93 -8.05 -1.79
N ALA A 346 14.61 -6.93 -2.07
CA ALA A 346 14.83 -5.86 -1.08
C ALA A 346 13.51 -5.30 -0.56
N TRP A 347 12.53 -5.08 -1.45
CA TRP A 347 11.20 -4.64 -1.09
C TRP A 347 10.49 -5.62 -0.14
N THR A 348 10.48 -6.91 -0.46
CA THR A 348 9.87 -7.95 0.38
C THR A 348 10.58 -8.08 1.74
N ILE A 349 11.90 -8.08 1.76
CA ILE A 349 12.71 -8.19 2.99
C ILE A 349 12.46 -6.98 3.90
N GLY A 350 12.49 -5.79 3.35
CA GLY A 350 12.34 -4.54 4.11
C GLY A 350 10.90 -4.27 4.57
N THR A 351 9.89 -4.91 3.97
CA THR A 351 8.50 -4.64 4.27
C THR A 351 7.73 -5.86 4.74
N GLY A 352 7.69 -6.91 3.95
CA GLY A 352 6.83 -8.07 4.08
C GLY A 352 5.80 -8.16 2.96
N TYR A 353 5.78 -7.21 2.01
CA TYR A 353 4.98 -7.38 0.80
C TYR A 353 5.40 -8.63 0.04
N VAL A 354 4.44 -9.36 -0.47
CA VAL A 354 4.68 -10.52 -1.34
C VAL A 354 5.04 -9.98 -2.74
N PRO A 355 6.09 -10.49 -3.38
CA PRO A 355 6.44 -10.04 -4.72
C PRO A 355 5.36 -10.46 -5.73
N PRO A 356 4.90 -9.55 -6.61
CA PRO A 356 3.93 -9.91 -7.65
C PRO A 356 4.54 -10.73 -8.80
N ARG A 357 5.87 -10.70 -8.94
CA ARG A 357 6.60 -11.51 -9.92
C ARG A 357 6.75 -12.96 -9.45
N ASN A 358 6.53 -13.91 -10.37
CA ASN A 358 6.55 -15.34 -10.09
C ASN A 358 7.94 -15.95 -9.90
N ASP A 359 9.02 -15.27 -10.32
CA ASP A 359 10.38 -15.78 -10.32
C ASP A 359 11.25 -15.28 -9.14
N VAL A 360 10.78 -14.35 -8.32
CA VAL A 360 11.58 -13.76 -7.23
C VAL A 360 11.71 -14.69 -6.03
N ALA A 361 10.66 -15.44 -5.71
CA ALA A 361 10.65 -16.32 -4.54
C ALA A 361 11.70 -17.43 -4.59
N GLU A 362 11.92 -18.01 -5.77
CA GLU A 362 12.82 -19.13 -5.99
C GLU A 362 14.23 -18.73 -6.47
N ALA A 363 14.43 -17.43 -6.78
CA ALA A 363 15.72 -16.94 -7.27
C ALA A 363 16.78 -16.95 -6.17
N GLU A 364 18.01 -17.39 -6.49
CA GLU A 364 19.14 -17.39 -5.55
C GLU A 364 19.57 -15.96 -5.13
N ASN A 365 19.43 -15.00 -6.04
CA ASN A 365 19.61 -13.55 -5.77
C ASN A 365 18.29 -12.87 -5.38
N GLY A 366 17.26 -13.65 -5.08
CA GLY A 366 15.93 -13.22 -4.68
C GLY A 366 15.60 -13.58 -3.22
N LEU A 367 14.50 -14.29 -3.01
CA LEU A 367 13.95 -14.53 -1.67
C LEU A 367 14.15 -15.95 -1.13
N LYS A 368 14.73 -16.85 -1.89
CA LYS A 368 14.81 -18.28 -1.55
C LYS A 368 15.33 -18.55 -0.13
N ASP A 369 16.49 -17.96 0.23
CA ASP A 369 17.09 -18.17 1.54
C ASP A 369 16.32 -17.41 2.63
N PHE A 370 15.86 -16.20 2.31
CA PHE A 370 15.09 -15.39 3.23
C PHE A 370 13.78 -16.07 3.67
N LEU A 371 13.02 -16.62 2.73
CA LEU A 371 11.75 -17.30 3.04
C LEU A 371 11.95 -18.57 3.87
N ALA A 372 13.07 -19.28 3.66
CA ALA A 372 13.40 -20.47 4.45
C ALA A 372 13.68 -20.13 5.95
N GLU A 373 14.07 -18.91 6.25
CA GLU A 373 14.45 -18.45 7.60
C GLU A 373 13.35 -17.57 8.26
N ASN A 374 12.30 -17.17 7.52
CA ASN A 374 11.30 -16.22 8.03
C ASN A 374 9.89 -16.81 8.08
N GLU A 375 9.62 -17.55 9.15
CA GLU A 375 8.32 -18.21 9.38
C GLU A 375 7.13 -17.23 9.39
N MET A 376 7.32 -15.96 9.78
CA MET A 376 6.26 -14.96 9.76
C MET A 376 5.69 -14.68 8.36
N MET A 377 6.40 -15.00 7.28
CA MET A 377 5.88 -14.89 5.91
C MET A 377 4.92 -16.03 5.53
N ASN A 378 5.00 -17.17 6.22
CA ASN A 378 4.23 -18.36 5.85
C ASN A 378 2.72 -18.11 5.89
N ALA A 379 2.22 -17.41 6.91
CA ALA A 379 0.80 -17.12 7.03
C ALA A 379 0.25 -16.35 5.81
N ALA A 380 1.00 -15.36 5.31
CA ALA A 380 0.61 -14.58 4.13
C ALA A 380 0.67 -15.42 2.84
N ILE A 381 1.69 -16.26 2.69
CA ILE A 381 1.89 -17.08 1.49
C ILE A 381 0.85 -18.21 1.42
N GLU A 382 0.63 -18.91 2.54
CA GLU A 382 -0.27 -20.07 2.60
C GLU A 382 -1.77 -19.74 2.45
N GLN A 383 -2.13 -18.47 2.53
CA GLN A 383 -3.52 -18.04 2.38
C GLN A 383 -3.83 -17.37 1.03
N MET A 384 -2.87 -17.38 0.10
CA MET A 384 -2.99 -16.69 -1.21
C MET A 384 -4.16 -17.21 -2.07
N ASP A 385 -4.60 -18.45 -1.88
CA ASP A 385 -5.76 -19.00 -2.58
C ASP A 385 -7.07 -18.29 -2.22
N GLY A 386 -7.14 -17.64 -1.05
CA GLY A 386 -8.30 -16.89 -0.59
C GLY A 386 -8.28 -15.39 -0.98
N VAL A 387 -7.30 -14.97 -1.80
CA VAL A 387 -7.16 -13.55 -2.17
C VAL A 387 -8.21 -13.15 -3.20
N VAL A 388 -8.91 -12.06 -2.89
CA VAL A 388 -9.88 -11.38 -3.75
C VAL A 388 -9.45 -9.94 -4.00
N SER A 389 -10.05 -9.30 -4.99
CA SER A 389 -9.79 -7.89 -5.28
C SER A 389 -10.23 -6.99 -4.11
N TRP A 390 -9.45 -5.96 -3.82
CA TRP A 390 -9.95 -4.86 -3.00
C TRP A 390 -11.11 -4.17 -3.73
N ALA A 391 -12.22 -3.93 -3.03
CA ALA A 391 -13.40 -3.34 -3.62
C ALA A 391 -13.09 -1.94 -4.19
N SER A 392 -13.26 -1.77 -5.49
CA SER A 392 -13.16 -0.49 -6.18
C SER A 392 -14.56 -0.05 -6.62
N PHE A 393 -14.96 1.14 -6.21
CA PHE A 393 -16.27 1.68 -6.61
C PHE A 393 -16.16 2.30 -8.00
N PRO A 394 -17.05 1.93 -8.93
CA PRO A 394 -16.97 2.40 -10.31
C PRO A 394 -17.20 3.90 -10.45
N GLY A 395 -16.74 4.47 -11.56
CA GLY A 395 -16.94 5.87 -11.91
C GLY A 395 -16.14 6.83 -11.07
N ASP A 396 -16.67 8.03 -10.87
CA ASP A 396 -15.98 9.15 -10.20
C ASP A 396 -16.19 9.18 -8.68
N ALA A 397 -16.95 8.21 -8.14
CA ALA A 397 -17.37 8.20 -6.74
C ALA A 397 -16.37 7.56 -5.76
N GLY A 398 -15.30 6.93 -6.23
CA GLY A 398 -14.41 6.09 -5.42
C GLY A 398 -13.92 6.77 -4.14
N LEU A 399 -13.38 7.99 -4.23
CA LEU A 399 -12.92 8.75 -3.05
C LEU A 399 -14.03 9.07 -2.05
N GLN A 400 -15.23 9.41 -2.55
CA GLN A 400 -16.36 9.74 -1.69
C GLN A 400 -16.94 8.49 -1.03
N ALA A 401 -17.07 7.40 -1.77
CA ALA A 401 -17.53 6.13 -1.24
C ALA A 401 -16.59 5.60 -0.15
N GLU A 402 -15.29 5.66 -0.37
CA GLU A 402 -14.29 5.28 0.65
C GLU A 402 -14.41 6.14 1.92
N GLN A 403 -14.58 7.47 1.79
CA GLN A 403 -14.81 8.32 2.96
C GLN A 403 -16.06 7.92 3.73
N MET A 404 -17.15 7.58 3.02
CA MET A 404 -18.39 7.16 3.66
C MET A 404 -18.23 5.84 4.42
N LEU A 405 -17.42 4.90 3.91
CA LEU A 405 -17.09 3.66 4.62
C LEU A 405 -16.28 3.94 5.90
N LEU A 406 -15.33 4.85 5.84
CA LEU A 406 -14.53 5.23 7.02
C LEU A 406 -15.39 5.90 8.08
N ASP A 407 -16.24 6.85 7.69
CA ASP A 407 -17.15 7.54 8.61
C ASP A 407 -18.12 6.54 9.26
N MET A 408 -18.61 5.56 8.52
CA MET A 408 -19.46 4.46 9.02
C MET A 408 -18.70 3.61 10.05
N ARG A 409 -17.49 3.16 9.73
CA ARG A 409 -16.65 2.38 10.66
C ARG A 409 -16.47 3.14 11.97
N ASP A 410 -16.06 4.38 11.90
CA ASP A 410 -15.77 5.19 13.10
C ASP A 410 -17.02 5.47 13.94
N GLN A 411 -18.19 5.62 13.31
CA GLN A 411 -19.47 5.75 14.02
C GLN A 411 -19.89 4.44 14.72
N ILE A 412 -19.69 3.30 14.05
CA ILE A 412 -20.02 1.97 14.62
C ILE A 412 -19.06 1.67 15.77
N PHE A 413 -17.76 1.76 15.55
CA PHE A 413 -16.73 1.44 16.55
C PHE A 413 -16.72 2.43 17.71
N GLY A 414 -17.05 3.69 17.44
CA GLY A 414 -17.26 4.72 18.48
C GLY A 414 -18.60 4.59 19.23
N GLY A 415 -19.43 3.60 18.94
CA GLY A 415 -20.71 3.36 19.59
C GLY A 415 -21.77 4.44 19.35
N GLN A 416 -21.63 5.22 18.28
CA GLN A 416 -22.57 6.31 17.93
C GLN A 416 -23.83 5.75 17.24
N VAL A 417 -23.66 4.68 16.46
CA VAL A 417 -24.73 3.96 15.78
C VAL A 417 -24.51 2.45 15.94
N THR A 418 -25.55 1.64 15.78
CA THR A 418 -25.40 0.18 15.68
C THR A 418 -24.79 -0.20 14.33
N ALA A 419 -24.16 -1.38 14.23
CA ALA A 419 -23.66 -1.90 12.96
C ALA A 419 -24.77 -1.96 11.90
N GLU A 420 -25.98 -2.39 12.26
CA GLU A 420 -27.13 -2.45 11.36
C GLU A 420 -27.51 -1.06 10.81
N GLU A 421 -27.65 -0.07 11.67
CA GLU A 421 -28.01 1.29 11.26
C GLU A 421 -26.91 1.93 10.38
N GLY A 422 -25.64 1.82 10.82
CA GLY A 422 -24.50 2.39 10.11
C GLY A 422 -24.34 1.76 8.72
N MET A 423 -24.29 0.45 8.62
CA MET A 423 -24.06 -0.25 7.36
C MET A 423 -25.23 -0.05 6.37
N LYS A 424 -26.48 -0.17 6.80
CA LYS A 424 -27.63 0.02 5.92
C LYS A 424 -27.73 1.46 5.41
N SER A 425 -27.53 2.45 6.27
CA SER A 425 -27.59 3.85 5.85
C SER A 425 -26.48 4.21 4.87
N THR A 426 -25.26 3.74 5.12
CA THR A 426 -24.10 4.01 4.27
C THR A 426 -24.20 3.29 2.93
N GLN A 427 -24.61 2.02 2.92
CA GLN A 427 -24.85 1.30 1.67
C GLN A 427 -25.87 2.00 0.78
N ASN A 428 -26.99 2.46 1.35
CA ASN A 428 -28.00 3.20 0.60
C ASN A 428 -27.43 4.52 0.04
N ALA A 429 -26.69 5.26 0.84
CA ALA A 429 -26.10 6.52 0.42
C ALA A 429 -25.02 6.34 -0.68
N ILE A 430 -24.21 5.28 -0.60
CA ILE A 430 -23.27 4.92 -1.68
C ILE A 430 -24.04 4.53 -2.95
N ASN A 431 -25.12 3.76 -2.84
CA ASN A 431 -25.93 3.38 -4.00
C ASN A 431 -26.63 4.59 -4.65
N GLU A 432 -27.06 5.58 -3.86
CA GLU A 432 -27.56 6.85 -4.40
C GLU A 432 -26.45 7.63 -5.14
N LEU A 433 -25.23 7.63 -4.58
CA LEU A 433 -24.07 8.27 -5.19
C LEU A 433 -23.70 7.62 -6.52
N LEU A 434 -23.65 6.28 -6.58
CA LEU A 434 -23.36 5.53 -7.81
C LEU A 434 -24.44 5.72 -8.88
N ALA A 435 -25.71 5.80 -8.49
CA ALA A 435 -26.82 6.02 -9.42
C ALA A 435 -26.88 7.46 -9.98
N ALA A 436 -26.15 8.41 -9.42
CA ALA A 436 -26.13 9.81 -9.85
C ALA A 436 -25.03 10.11 -10.90
N GLN A 437 -24.19 9.14 -11.22
CA GLN A 437 -23.15 9.20 -12.25
C GLN A 437 -23.74 8.85 -13.63
#